data_eada90374548dac516d266ae903f87c6
#
_entry.id   eada90374548dac516d266ae903f87c6
#
_cell.length_a   1.000
_cell.length_b   1.000
_cell.length_c   1.000
_cell.angle_alpha   90.00
_cell.angle_beta   90.00
_cell.angle_gamma   90.00
#
_symmetry.space_group_name_H-M   'P 1'
#
loop_
_entity.id
_entity.type
_entity.pdbx_description
1 polymer ?
#
loop_
_entity_poly.entity_id
_entity_poly.type
_entity_poly.pdbx_seq_one_letter_code
_entity_poly.pdbx_strand_id
1 'polypeptide(L)'
;MKILNCYAGIGGNRKLWNCPNMQVTAVEYDENIAKVYQDLYPNDIVVVADAHEYLLNNYQNFNFIWCSPPCPTHSITNHFLNAQGIKRYPDMALYQEIILLQTFFKGKYIIENVKSYYEPLIKPQISGRHYFWSNFKIPMLQFEKQIGRMNGKKADLGGKIQAELRTNNHKKLGFDLTKYTGIDKQKVLNNCVAPEIGLAIFESALDIYDASKVEQIGLFTEL
;
A
#
# COMPACT_ATOMS: atom_id res chain seq x y z
N MET A 1 10.21 -2.22 -18.97
CA MET A 1 9.16 -1.31 -18.48
C MET A 1 9.71 -0.54 -17.29
N LYS A 2 9.62 0.79 -17.30
CA LYS A 2 10.05 1.65 -16.19
C LYS A 2 8.89 1.88 -15.22
N ILE A 3 9.10 1.59 -13.95
CA ILE A 3 8.09 1.66 -12.88
C ILE A 3 8.55 2.64 -11.82
N LEU A 4 7.66 3.51 -11.37
CA LEU A 4 7.85 4.34 -10.19
C LEU A 4 6.98 3.80 -9.05
N ASN A 5 7.59 3.52 -7.90
CA ASN A 5 6.94 3.12 -6.66
C ASN A 5 7.15 4.21 -5.61
N CYS A 6 6.19 5.13 -5.48
CA CYS A 6 6.22 6.23 -4.53
C CYS A 6 5.72 5.78 -3.17
N TYR A 7 6.33 6.33 -2.09
CA TYR A 7 6.04 5.96 -0.70
C TYR A 7 6.26 4.46 -0.48
N ALA A 8 7.41 3.99 -0.97
CA ALA A 8 7.64 2.57 -1.21
C ALA A 8 7.64 1.72 0.05
N GLY A 9 7.91 2.30 1.23
CA GLY A 9 8.05 1.55 2.47
C GLY A 9 9.11 0.46 2.31
N ILE A 10 8.78 -0.77 2.72
CA ILE A 10 9.62 -1.95 2.48
C ILE A 10 9.20 -2.74 1.22
N GLY A 11 8.39 -2.15 0.35
CA GLY A 11 8.02 -2.75 -0.92
C GLY A 11 7.03 -3.91 -0.85
N GLY A 12 6.01 -3.84 0.01
CA GLY A 12 5.01 -4.90 0.09
C GLY A 12 4.24 -5.09 -1.21
N ASN A 13 3.79 -4.01 -1.82
CA ASN A 13 3.16 -4.04 -3.13
C ASN A 13 4.08 -4.58 -4.23
N ARG A 14 5.40 -4.30 -4.13
CA ARG A 14 6.43 -4.67 -5.09
C ARG A 14 6.81 -6.15 -5.04
N LYS A 15 6.62 -6.82 -3.91
CA LYS A 15 7.23 -8.10 -3.58
C LYS A 15 7.05 -9.19 -4.64
N LEU A 16 5.87 -9.27 -5.25
CA LEU A 16 5.54 -10.31 -6.23
C LEU A 16 5.53 -9.80 -7.68
N TRP A 17 5.85 -8.53 -7.92
CA TRP A 17 5.89 -8.02 -9.30
C TRP A 17 7.01 -8.69 -10.08
N ASN A 18 6.65 -9.20 -11.24
CA ASN A 18 7.59 -9.80 -12.17
C ASN A 18 7.12 -9.58 -13.60
N CYS A 19 7.93 -8.89 -14.40
CA CYS A 19 7.72 -8.80 -15.84
C CYS A 19 9.07 -8.63 -16.57
N PRO A 20 9.17 -9.02 -17.84
CA PRO A 20 10.40 -8.88 -18.61
C PRO A 20 10.91 -7.46 -18.64
N ASN A 21 12.23 -7.28 -18.45
CA ASN A 21 12.91 -5.98 -18.49
C ASN A 21 12.30 -4.91 -17.57
N MET A 22 11.81 -5.33 -16.40
CA MET A 22 11.28 -4.42 -15.38
C MET A 22 12.40 -3.65 -14.71
N GLN A 23 12.26 -2.33 -14.65
CA GLN A 23 13.13 -1.42 -13.91
C GLN A 23 12.28 -0.63 -12.94
N VAL A 24 12.49 -0.84 -11.65
CA VAL A 24 11.74 -0.15 -10.59
C VAL A 24 12.60 0.92 -9.96
N THR A 25 12.03 2.12 -9.86
CA THR A 25 12.54 3.20 -9.00
C THR A 25 11.60 3.32 -7.81
N ALA A 26 12.10 3.05 -6.62
CA ALA A 26 11.39 3.18 -5.37
C ALA A 26 11.78 4.48 -4.67
N VAL A 27 10.80 5.26 -4.24
CA VAL A 27 11.04 6.52 -3.51
C VAL A 27 10.49 6.35 -2.09
N GLU A 28 11.38 6.52 -1.12
CA GLU A 28 11.08 6.41 0.31
C GLU A 28 11.79 7.56 1.05
N TYR A 29 11.06 8.19 1.98
CA TYR A 29 11.59 9.34 2.72
C TYR A 29 12.54 8.94 3.85
N ASP A 30 12.24 7.84 4.55
CA ASP A 30 13.03 7.35 5.67
C ASP A 30 14.23 6.53 5.18
N GLU A 31 15.44 7.03 5.43
CA GLU A 31 16.69 6.37 5.02
C GLU A 31 16.83 4.94 5.54
N ASN A 32 16.35 4.65 6.77
CA ASN A 32 16.48 3.31 7.35
C ASN A 32 15.50 2.35 6.67
N ILE A 33 14.29 2.81 6.34
CA ILE A 33 13.32 2.02 5.58
C ILE A 33 13.81 1.82 4.13
N ALA A 34 14.38 2.84 3.52
CA ALA A 34 14.98 2.77 2.19
C ALA A 34 16.12 1.73 2.12
N LYS A 35 16.97 1.65 3.14
CA LYS A 35 18.01 0.60 3.26
C LYS A 35 17.39 -0.79 3.34
N VAL A 36 16.30 -0.96 4.11
CA VAL A 36 15.59 -2.24 4.16
C VAL A 36 15.03 -2.61 2.78
N TYR A 37 14.43 -1.65 2.10
CA TYR A 37 13.93 -1.87 0.73
C TYR A 37 15.06 -2.31 -0.22
N GLN A 38 16.18 -1.59 -0.21
CA GLN A 38 17.32 -1.90 -1.08
C GLN A 38 17.89 -3.30 -0.83
N ASP A 39 17.93 -3.73 0.42
CA ASP A 39 18.36 -5.10 0.80
C ASP A 39 17.39 -6.18 0.28
N LEU A 40 16.08 -5.88 0.30
CA LEU A 40 15.05 -6.79 -0.17
C LEU A 40 14.98 -6.86 -1.71
N TYR A 41 15.28 -5.75 -2.36
CA TYR A 41 15.21 -5.59 -3.82
C TYR A 41 16.51 -4.98 -4.38
N PRO A 42 17.62 -5.74 -4.40
CA PRO A 42 18.94 -5.21 -4.75
C PRO A 42 19.06 -4.70 -6.19
N ASN A 43 18.15 -5.12 -7.07
CA ASN A 43 18.13 -4.69 -8.47
C ASN A 43 17.24 -3.45 -8.73
N ASP A 44 16.49 -2.98 -7.75
CA ASP A 44 15.68 -1.79 -7.85
C ASP A 44 16.52 -0.55 -7.53
N ILE A 45 16.19 0.59 -8.13
CA ILE A 45 16.81 1.88 -7.82
C ILE A 45 16.05 2.48 -6.64
N VAL A 46 16.75 2.74 -5.52
CA VAL A 46 16.13 3.38 -4.34
C VAL A 46 16.58 4.83 -4.26
N VAL A 47 15.61 5.73 -4.16
CA VAL A 47 15.80 7.17 -4.00
C VAL A 47 15.27 7.60 -2.64
N VAL A 48 16.13 8.16 -1.80
CA VAL A 48 15.74 8.76 -0.53
C VAL A 48 15.33 10.21 -0.79
N ALA A 49 14.02 10.45 -0.85
CA ALA A 49 13.47 11.78 -1.18
C ALA A 49 12.01 11.88 -0.72
N ASP A 50 11.48 13.10 -0.76
CA ASP A 50 10.03 13.31 -0.71
C ASP A 50 9.38 12.74 -1.98
N ALA A 51 8.46 11.79 -1.78
CA ALA A 51 7.85 11.06 -2.90
C ALA A 51 6.90 11.94 -3.71
N HIS A 52 6.23 12.91 -3.05
CA HIS A 52 5.37 13.87 -3.73
C HIS A 52 6.17 14.75 -4.70
N GLU A 53 7.23 15.38 -4.20
CA GLU A 53 8.11 16.22 -5.02
C GLU A 53 8.77 15.42 -6.14
N TYR A 54 9.22 14.21 -5.83
CA TYR A 54 9.83 13.32 -6.82
C TYR A 54 8.85 12.97 -7.94
N LEU A 55 7.60 12.64 -7.59
CA LEU A 55 6.54 12.36 -8.55
C LEU A 55 6.30 13.56 -9.47
N LEU A 56 6.09 14.75 -8.91
CA LEU A 56 5.81 15.97 -9.69
C LEU A 56 6.89 16.25 -10.72
N ASN A 57 8.15 15.98 -10.40
CA ASN A 57 9.28 16.29 -11.26
C ASN A 57 9.64 15.18 -12.26
N ASN A 58 9.19 13.93 -12.03
CA ASN A 58 9.72 12.78 -12.76
C ASN A 58 8.66 11.86 -13.39
N TYR A 59 7.36 12.05 -13.16
CA TYR A 59 6.31 11.14 -13.59
C TYR A 59 6.36 10.76 -15.07
N GLN A 60 6.81 11.68 -15.93
CA GLN A 60 6.87 11.47 -17.39
C GLN A 60 7.90 10.40 -17.82
N ASN A 61 8.84 10.05 -16.95
CA ASN A 61 9.93 9.12 -17.25
C ASN A 61 9.52 7.64 -17.10
N PHE A 62 8.30 7.37 -16.66
CA PHE A 62 7.83 6.04 -16.29
C PHE A 62 6.69 5.56 -17.19
N ASN A 63 6.45 4.24 -17.16
CA ASN A 63 5.35 3.59 -17.88
C ASN A 63 4.22 3.18 -16.94
N PHE A 64 4.58 2.85 -15.68
CA PHE A 64 3.66 2.52 -14.61
C PHE A 64 4.05 3.27 -13.32
N ILE A 65 3.08 3.82 -12.63
CA ILE A 65 3.27 4.54 -11.37
C ILE A 65 2.35 3.97 -10.31
N TRP A 66 2.92 3.60 -9.17
CA TRP A 66 2.21 3.25 -7.94
C TRP A 66 2.52 4.30 -6.86
N CYS A 67 1.48 4.88 -6.25
CA CYS A 67 1.62 5.78 -5.12
C CYS A 67 0.74 5.28 -3.95
N SER A 68 1.32 5.23 -2.74
CA SER A 68 0.60 4.96 -1.48
C SER A 68 0.87 6.09 -0.48
N PRO A 69 0.33 7.31 -0.74
CA PRO A 69 0.61 8.47 0.10
C PRO A 69 0.14 8.28 1.55
N PRO A 70 0.75 9.00 2.52
CA PRO A 70 0.47 8.82 3.94
C PRO A 70 -1.01 8.94 4.28
N CYS A 71 -1.56 7.93 4.97
CA CYS A 71 -2.98 7.84 5.30
C CYS A 71 -3.43 8.49 6.63
N PRO A 72 -2.57 8.95 7.56
CA PRO A 72 -3.02 9.38 8.89
C PRO A 72 -4.04 10.52 8.88
N THR A 73 -3.96 11.43 7.91
CA THR A 73 -4.86 12.58 7.79
C THR A 73 -6.18 12.25 7.10
N HIS A 74 -6.27 11.08 6.46
CA HIS A 74 -7.44 10.64 5.69
C HIS A 74 -8.27 9.59 6.42
N SER A 75 -7.61 8.73 7.21
CA SER A 75 -8.19 7.51 7.79
C SER A 75 -9.53 7.72 8.50
N ILE A 76 -10.47 6.80 8.29
CA ILE A 76 -11.76 6.71 8.99
C ILE A 76 -11.59 6.71 10.52
N THR A 77 -10.43 6.33 11.04
CA THR A 77 -10.12 6.38 12.47
C THR A 77 -10.11 7.79 13.04
N ASN A 78 -9.99 8.83 12.19
CA ASN A 78 -10.07 10.23 12.60
C ASN A 78 -11.46 10.61 13.15
N HIS A 79 -12.53 9.83 12.89
CA HIS A 79 -13.80 10.03 13.58
C HIS A 79 -13.66 9.99 15.11
N PHE A 80 -12.84 9.07 15.63
CA PHE A 80 -12.59 8.97 17.08
C PHE A 80 -11.81 10.18 17.60
N LEU A 81 -10.83 10.66 16.86
CA LEU A 81 -10.06 11.85 17.22
C LEU A 81 -10.93 13.10 17.17
N ASN A 82 -11.74 13.24 16.15
CA ASN A 82 -12.67 14.35 16.00
C ASN A 82 -13.70 14.41 17.16
N ALA A 83 -14.18 13.23 17.61
CA ALA A 83 -15.07 13.14 18.78
C ALA A 83 -14.38 13.57 20.08
N GLN A 84 -13.05 13.50 20.14
CA GLN A 84 -12.23 13.97 21.27
C GLN A 84 -11.76 15.42 21.09
N GLY A 85 -12.24 16.14 20.06
CA GLY A 85 -11.85 17.50 19.76
C GLY A 85 -10.50 17.65 19.04
N ILE A 86 -9.83 16.55 18.69
CA ILE A 86 -8.56 16.56 17.96
C ILE A 86 -8.86 16.52 16.45
N LYS A 87 -8.64 17.63 15.76
CA LYS A 87 -8.91 17.75 14.32
C LYS A 87 -7.64 17.49 13.52
N ARG A 88 -7.74 16.61 12.53
CA ARG A 88 -6.72 16.40 11.49
C ARG A 88 -7.33 16.76 10.15
N TYR A 89 -6.78 17.77 9.52
CA TYR A 89 -7.23 18.19 8.19
C TYR A 89 -6.62 17.24 7.13
N PRO A 90 -7.38 16.91 6.06
CA PRO A 90 -6.87 16.11 4.96
C PRO A 90 -5.64 16.73 4.32
N ASP A 91 -4.64 15.93 4.05
CA ASP A 91 -3.50 16.35 3.24
C ASP A 91 -3.92 16.41 1.77
N MET A 92 -3.91 17.61 1.20
CA MET A 92 -4.36 17.84 -0.16
C MET A 92 -3.36 17.38 -1.23
N ALA A 93 -2.13 17.01 -0.84
CA ALA A 93 -1.15 16.39 -1.74
C ALA A 93 -1.70 15.14 -2.43
N LEU A 94 -2.51 14.32 -1.71
CA LEU A 94 -3.23 13.17 -2.30
C LEU A 94 -4.02 13.59 -3.56
N TYR A 95 -4.80 14.65 -3.48
CA TYR A 95 -5.64 15.08 -4.61
C TYR A 95 -4.83 15.74 -5.71
N GLN A 96 -3.74 16.42 -5.37
CA GLN A 96 -2.80 16.95 -6.36
C GLN A 96 -2.19 15.83 -7.20
N GLU A 97 -1.75 14.73 -6.57
CA GLU A 97 -1.22 13.55 -7.26
C GLU A 97 -2.26 12.89 -8.16
N ILE A 98 -3.52 12.74 -7.68
CA ILE A 98 -4.61 12.17 -8.47
C ILE A 98 -4.86 13.02 -9.72
N ILE A 99 -4.98 14.33 -9.58
CA ILE A 99 -5.23 15.25 -10.69
C ILE A 99 -4.05 15.24 -11.66
N LEU A 100 -2.81 15.27 -11.16
CA LEU A 100 -1.59 15.20 -11.97
C LEU A 100 -1.61 13.96 -12.86
N LEU A 101 -1.75 12.78 -12.25
CA LEU A 101 -1.68 11.53 -13.00
C LEU A 101 -2.88 11.33 -13.91
N GLN A 102 -4.07 11.71 -13.48
CA GLN A 102 -5.28 11.62 -14.29
C GLN A 102 -5.22 12.51 -15.54
N THR A 103 -4.62 13.70 -15.42
CA THR A 103 -4.66 14.72 -16.46
C THR A 103 -3.44 14.62 -17.40
N PHE A 104 -2.26 14.39 -16.85
CA PHE A 104 -1.01 14.60 -17.60
C PHE A 104 -0.23 13.30 -17.83
N PHE A 105 -0.46 12.24 -17.06
CA PHE A 105 0.30 11.01 -17.24
C PHE A 105 -0.31 10.13 -18.34
N LYS A 106 0.56 9.62 -19.23
CA LYS A 106 0.16 8.79 -20.38
C LYS A 106 0.18 7.29 -20.09
N GLY A 107 0.92 6.88 -19.06
CA GLY A 107 1.06 5.47 -18.68
C GLY A 107 -0.07 4.96 -17.79
N LYS A 108 0.09 3.76 -17.26
CA LYS A 108 -0.84 3.20 -16.27
C LYS A 108 -0.45 3.70 -14.87
N TYR A 109 -1.43 4.09 -14.05
CA TYR A 109 -1.16 4.54 -12.71
C TYR A 109 -2.20 4.03 -11.71
N ILE A 110 -1.77 3.98 -10.46
CA ILE A 110 -2.62 3.74 -9.32
C ILE A 110 -2.17 4.59 -8.13
N ILE A 111 -3.13 5.17 -7.45
CA ILE A 111 -2.94 5.80 -6.14
C ILE A 111 -3.83 5.04 -5.16
N GLU A 112 -3.24 4.54 -4.09
CA GLU A 112 -3.90 3.77 -3.04
C GLU A 112 -3.97 4.59 -1.76
N ASN A 113 -5.11 4.58 -1.09
CA ASN A 113 -5.23 5.10 0.27
C ASN A 113 -6.32 4.34 1.05
N VAL A 114 -6.38 4.56 2.35
CA VAL A 114 -7.42 3.99 3.21
C VAL A 114 -8.76 4.69 2.99
N LYS A 115 -9.85 4.05 3.40
CA LYS A 115 -11.17 4.70 3.43
C LYS A 115 -11.12 5.93 4.34
N SER A 116 -11.57 7.06 3.80
CA SER A 116 -11.52 8.35 4.49
C SER A 116 -12.69 8.54 5.46
N TYR A 117 -12.50 9.44 6.44
CA TYR A 117 -13.56 9.88 7.35
C TYR A 117 -14.50 10.93 6.73
N TYR A 118 -14.20 11.37 5.53
CA TYR A 118 -14.97 12.32 4.73
C TYR A 118 -15.27 11.74 3.35
N GLU A 119 -16.23 12.31 2.65
CA GLU A 119 -16.52 11.92 1.26
C GLU A 119 -15.35 12.35 0.36
N PRO A 120 -14.74 11.41 -0.42
CA PRO A 120 -13.63 11.75 -1.30
C PRO A 120 -14.01 12.80 -2.35
N LEU A 121 -13.15 13.80 -2.57
CA LEU A 121 -13.36 14.85 -3.57
C LEU A 121 -13.37 14.31 -5.01
N ILE A 122 -12.59 13.27 -5.26
CA ILE A 122 -12.55 12.53 -6.52
C ILE A 122 -12.97 11.10 -6.22
N LYS A 123 -14.00 10.62 -6.94
CA LYS A 123 -14.58 9.29 -6.70
C LYS A 123 -13.56 8.18 -6.95
N PRO A 124 -13.23 7.36 -5.93
CA PRO A 124 -12.33 6.21 -6.09
C PRO A 124 -13.06 4.97 -6.59
N GLN A 125 -12.30 4.01 -7.09
CA GLN A 125 -12.69 2.60 -7.08
C GLN A 125 -12.49 2.05 -5.66
N ILE A 126 -13.38 1.17 -5.21
CA ILE A 126 -13.32 0.60 -3.86
C ILE A 126 -13.05 -0.89 -3.97
N SER A 127 -11.99 -1.36 -3.33
CA SER A 127 -11.73 -2.78 -3.17
C SER A 127 -11.30 -3.06 -1.72
N GLY A 128 -12.05 -3.91 -1.03
CA GLY A 128 -11.83 -4.20 0.37
C GLY A 128 -11.89 -2.97 1.28
N ARG A 129 -10.79 -2.65 1.93
CA ARG A 129 -10.68 -1.54 2.89
C ARG A 129 -10.03 -0.29 2.32
N HIS A 130 -9.67 -0.29 1.03
CA HIS A 130 -8.91 0.76 0.40
C HIS A 130 -9.71 1.47 -0.69
N TYR A 131 -9.33 2.69 -0.93
CA TYR A 131 -9.67 3.50 -2.07
C TYR A 131 -8.54 3.44 -3.08
N PHE A 132 -8.92 3.37 -4.36
CA PHE A 132 -7.98 3.33 -5.47
C PHE A 132 -8.39 4.33 -6.55
N TRP A 133 -7.47 5.16 -6.97
CA TRP A 133 -7.60 6.02 -8.15
C TRP A 133 -6.65 5.52 -9.22
N SER A 134 -7.19 5.06 -10.33
CA SER A 134 -6.41 4.47 -11.43
C SER A 134 -7.11 4.68 -12.76
N ASN A 135 -6.36 4.60 -13.85
CA ASN A 135 -6.89 4.63 -15.22
C ASN A 135 -7.15 3.22 -15.79
N PHE A 136 -7.23 2.22 -14.95
CA PHE A 136 -7.65 0.86 -15.27
C PHE A 136 -8.58 0.31 -14.17
N LYS A 137 -9.27 -0.80 -14.45
CA LYS A 137 -10.20 -1.40 -13.51
C LYS A 137 -9.45 -2.18 -12.42
N ILE A 138 -9.75 -1.87 -11.15
CA ILE A 138 -9.21 -2.61 -10.01
C ILE A 138 -10.04 -3.88 -9.80
N PRO A 139 -9.40 -5.06 -9.63
CA PRO A 139 -10.11 -6.28 -9.34
C PRO A 139 -10.81 -6.21 -7.97
N MET A 140 -11.93 -6.92 -7.84
CA MET A 140 -12.58 -7.09 -6.54
C MET A 140 -11.74 -8.04 -5.70
N LEU A 141 -10.87 -7.47 -4.87
CA LEU A 141 -9.98 -8.23 -4.00
C LEU A 141 -10.76 -8.71 -2.78
N GLN A 142 -10.83 -10.02 -2.61
CA GLN A 142 -11.36 -10.61 -1.39
C GLN A 142 -10.26 -10.54 -0.32
N PHE A 143 -10.51 -9.71 0.67
CA PHE A 143 -9.66 -9.69 1.85
C PHE A 143 -10.22 -10.71 2.83
N GLU A 144 -9.42 -11.68 3.26
CA GLU A 144 -9.76 -12.48 4.43
C GLU A 144 -10.23 -11.52 5.54
N LYS A 145 -11.40 -11.79 6.12
CA LYS A 145 -11.87 -11.05 7.29
C LYS A 145 -10.75 -11.09 8.33
N GLN A 146 -10.06 -9.98 8.54
CA GLN A 146 -9.21 -9.87 9.71
C GLN A 146 -10.14 -10.01 10.93
N ILE A 147 -10.19 -11.20 11.48
CA ILE A 147 -10.84 -11.48 12.76
C ILE A 147 -10.05 -10.73 13.82
N GLY A 148 -10.39 -9.47 14.07
CA GLY A 148 -9.59 -8.64 14.95
C GLY A 148 -10.19 -7.29 15.31
N ARG A 149 -11.48 -7.05 15.02
CA ARG A 149 -12.25 -5.98 15.67
C ARG A 149 -13.30 -6.60 16.58
N MET A 150 -12.90 -6.95 17.77
CA MET A 150 -13.87 -7.10 18.85
C MET A 150 -14.22 -5.70 19.36
N ASN A 151 -15.29 -5.12 18.83
CA ASN A 151 -16.02 -4.09 19.52
C ASN A 151 -16.69 -4.73 20.73
N GLY A 152 -16.28 -4.35 21.94
CA GLY A 152 -17.07 -4.53 23.15
C GLY A 152 -16.49 -5.49 24.18
N LYS A 153 -16.20 -4.96 25.36
CA LYS A 153 -16.23 -5.57 26.72
C LYS A 153 -15.30 -6.76 27.06
N LYS A 154 -14.26 -7.07 26.31
CA LYS A 154 -13.20 -8.00 26.73
C LYS A 154 -11.81 -7.34 26.61
N ALA A 155 -11.64 -6.18 27.23
CA ALA A 155 -10.40 -5.42 27.20
C ALA A 155 -9.22 -6.16 27.88
N ASP A 156 -9.46 -7.04 28.83
CA ASP A 156 -8.41 -7.63 29.65
C ASP A 156 -7.78 -8.92 29.09
N LEU A 157 -8.44 -9.59 28.14
CA LEU A 157 -7.85 -10.69 27.37
C LEU A 157 -7.21 -10.22 26.05
N GLY A 158 -7.41 -8.94 25.70
CA GLY A 158 -7.16 -8.40 24.37
C GLY A 158 -5.69 -8.19 24.01
N GLY A 159 -4.82 -7.92 24.96
CA GLY A 159 -3.44 -7.56 24.65
C GLY A 159 -2.64 -8.71 24.03
N LYS A 160 -2.69 -9.89 24.61
CA LYS A 160 -1.96 -11.08 24.11
C LYS A 160 -2.55 -11.60 22.80
N ILE A 161 -3.88 -11.71 22.70
CA ILE A 161 -4.57 -12.17 21.48
C ILE A 161 -4.37 -11.18 20.34
N GLN A 162 -4.42 -9.87 20.60
CA GLN A 162 -4.13 -8.87 19.57
C GLN A 162 -2.67 -8.88 19.13
N ALA A 163 -1.72 -9.09 20.03
CA ALA A 163 -0.30 -9.23 19.68
C ALA A 163 -0.07 -10.49 18.83
N GLU A 164 -0.70 -11.59 19.15
CA GLU A 164 -0.60 -12.85 18.41
C GLU A 164 -1.22 -12.75 17.02
N LEU A 165 -2.40 -12.15 16.89
CA LEU A 165 -3.05 -11.89 15.61
C LEU A 165 -2.22 -10.93 14.74
N ARG A 166 -1.60 -9.89 15.31
CA ARG A 166 -0.70 -8.99 14.60
C ARG A 166 0.54 -9.73 14.10
N THR A 167 1.15 -10.55 14.96
CA THR A 167 2.32 -11.37 14.60
C THR A 167 1.99 -12.34 13.47
N ASN A 168 0.82 -12.97 13.49
CA ASN A 168 0.38 -13.88 12.42
C ASN A 168 0.10 -13.14 11.10
N ASN A 169 -0.51 -11.96 11.16
CA ASN A 169 -0.71 -11.13 9.96
C ASN A 169 0.62 -10.66 9.36
N HIS A 170 1.59 -10.30 10.20
CA HIS A 170 2.93 -9.94 9.73
C HIS A 170 3.68 -11.12 9.10
N LYS A 171 3.53 -12.33 9.64
CA LYS A 171 4.09 -13.55 9.05
C LYS A 171 3.52 -13.83 7.65
N LYS A 172 2.23 -13.54 7.41
CA LYS A 172 1.59 -13.68 6.10
C LYS A 172 2.22 -12.77 5.03
N LEU A 173 2.75 -11.60 5.41
CA LEU A 173 3.47 -10.73 4.48
C LEU A 173 4.82 -11.32 4.03
N GLY A 174 5.36 -12.30 4.77
CA GLY A 174 6.56 -13.03 4.42
C GLY A 174 7.84 -12.18 4.41
N PHE A 175 7.91 -11.12 5.26
CA PHE A 175 9.11 -10.33 5.48
C PHE A 175 9.78 -10.72 6.78
N ASP A 176 11.07 -11.06 6.72
CA ASP A 176 11.91 -11.18 7.91
C ASP A 176 12.64 -9.86 8.15
N LEU A 177 12.20 -9.15 9.17
CA LEU A 177 12.80 -7.87 9.59
C LEU A 177 13.66 -8.03 10.83
N THR A 178 14.00 -9.23 11.29
CA THR A 178 14.70 -9.47 12.56
C THR A 178 16.07 -8.81 12.60
N LYS A 179 16.80 -8.84 11.48
CA LYS A 179 18.16 -8.28 11.36
C LYS A 179 18.21 -6.75 11.34
N TYR A 180 17.11 -6.07 11.07
CA TYR A 180 17.12 -4.61 10.94
C TYR A 180 16.87 -3.93 12.28
N THR A 181 17.60 -2.85 12.52
CA THR A 181 17.49 -1.95 13.67
C THR A 181 17.19 -0.53 13.19
N GLY A 182 16.75 0.35 14.11
CA GLY A 182 16.47 1.75 13.75
C GLY A 182 15.14 1.99 13.01
N ILE A 183 14.28 0.97 12.86
CA ILE A 183 12.95 1.08 12.30
C ILE A 183 11.90 0.56 13.28
N ASP A 184 10.71 1.16 13.25
CA ASP A 184 9.52 0.59 13.90
C ASP A 184 8.94 -0.52 13.01
N LYS A 185 9.41 -1.76 13.24
CA LYS A 185 9.02 -2.93 12.45
C LYS A 185 7.51 -3.14 12.38
N GLN A 186 6.81 -2.87 13.48
CA GLN A 186 5.36 -3.02 13.53
C GLN A 186 4.66 -1.98 12.67
N LYS A 187 5.08 -0.72 12.75
CA LYS A 187 4.54 0.36 11.94
C LYS A 187 4.77 0.10 10.46
N VAL A 188 5.98 -0.30 10.08
CA VAL A 188 6.35 -0.62 8.70
C VAL A 188 5.49 -1.74 8.13
N LEU A 189 5.32 -2.86 8.88
CA LEU A 189 4.48 -3.97 8.45
C LEU A 189 2.98 -3.63 8.41
N ASN A 190 2.50 -2.78 9.33
CA ASN A 190 1.10 -2.32 9.32
C ASN A 190 0.78 -1.44 8.11
N ASN A 191 1.76 -0.70 7.61
CA ASN A 191 1.62 0.18 6.44
C ASN A 191 1.90 -0.56 5.11
N CYS A 192 2.27 -1.83 5.19
CA CYS A 192 2.64 -2.62 4.03
C CYS A 192 1.37 -3.05 3.27
N VAL A 193 1.32 -2.81 1.99
CA VAL A 193 0.32 -3.42 1.10
C VAL A 193 0.64 -4.92 0.99
N ALA A 194 -0.38 -5.76 1.14
CA ALA A 194 -0.18 -7.20 1.01
C ALA A 194 0.35 -7.56 -0.39
N PRO A 195 1.37 -8.43 -0.49
CA PRO A 195 2.01 -8.76 -1.75
C PRO A 195 1.03 -9.26 -2.83
N GLU A 196 0.04 -10.06 -2.45
CA GLU A 196 -0.96 -10.61 -3.34
C GLU A 196 -1.86 -9.51 -3.93
N ILE A 197 -2.17 -8.48 -3.13
CA ILE A 197 -2.91 -7.30 -3.57
C ILE A 197 -2.06 -6.51 -4.56
N GLY A 198 -0.79 -6.31 -4.23
CA GLY A 198 0.17 -5.64 -5.10
C GLY A 198 0.28 -6.32 -6.45
N LEU A 199 0.37 -7.67 -6.46
CA LEU A 199 0.44 -8.48 -7.68
C LEU A 199 -0.85 -8.36 -8.50
N ALA A 200 -2.01 -8.62 -7.91
CA ALA A 200 -3.29 -8.60 -8.62
C ALA A 200 -3.57 -7.24 -9.31
N ILE A 201 -3.22 -6.15 -8.65
CA ILE A 201 -3.34 -4.80 -9.20
C ILE A 201 -2.32 -4.59 -10.32
N PHE A 202 -1.08 -5.03 -10.15
CA PHE A 202 -0.04 -4.92 -11.16
C PHE A 202 -0.38 -5.71 -12.42
N GLU A 203 -0.85 -6.95 -12.27
CA GLU A 203 -1.33 -7.77 -13.38
C GLU A 203 -2.54 -7.14 -14.09
N SER A 204 -3.45 -6.50 -13.33
CA SER A 204 -4.57 -5.76 -13.92
C SER A 204 -4.11 -4.55 -14.73
N ALA A 205 -3.07 -3.86 -14.28
CA ALA A 205 -2.47 -2.76 -15.04
C ALA A 205 -1.83 -3.21 -16.36
N LEU A 206 -1.36 -4.46 -16.40
CA LEU A 206 -0.77 -5.10 -17.58
C LEU A 206 -1.78 -5.85 -18.46
N ASP A 207 -3.06 -5.83 -18.08
CA ASP A 207 -4.16 -6.57 -18.74
C ASP A 207 -3.93 -8.10 -18.79
N ILE A 208 -3.21 -8.67 -17.79
CA ILE A 208 -2.92 -10.11 -17.66
C ILE A 208 -3.52 -10.75 -16.40
N TYR A 209 -4.29 -10.00 -15.62
CA TYR A 209 -4.94 -10.49 -14.40
C TYR A 209 -5.98 -11.57 -14.71
N ASP A 210 -5.86 -12.71 -14.05
CA ASP A 210 -6.78 -13.83 -14.17
C ASP A 210 -7.39 -14.16 -12.80
N ALA A 211 -8.67 -13.82 -12.62
CA ALA A 211 -9.38 -14.04 -11.37
C ALA A 211 -9.49 -15.53 -10.98
N SER A 212 -9.47 -16.46 -11.95
CA SER A 212 -9.59 -17.91 -11.69
C SER A 212 -8.36 -18.48 -10.96
N LYS A 213 -7.20 -17.86 -11.12
CA LYS A 213 -5.96 -18.28 -10.43
C LYS A 213 -5.98 -17.98 -8.94
N VAL A 214 -6.74 -16.97 -8.50
CA VAL A 214 -6.83 -16.56 -7.09
C VAL A 214 -7.64 -17.57 -6.27
N GLU A 215 -8.68 -18.17 -6.85
CA GLU A 215 -9.48 -19.21 -6.19
C GLU A 215 -8.68 -20.49 -5.95
N GLN A 216 -7.74 -20.83 -6.84
CA GLN A 216 -6.89 -22.02 -6.68
C GLN A 216 -5.85 -21.89 -5.56
N ILE A 217 -5.34 -20.69 -5.30
CA ILE A 217 -4.37 -20.46 -4.22
C ILE A 217 -5.04 -20.59 -2.84
N GLY A 218 -6.33 -20.24 -2.71
CA GLY A 218 -7.10 -20.41 -1.49
C GLY A 218 -7.41 -21.86 -1.11
N LEU A 219 -7.44 -22.78 -2.09
CA LEU A 219 -7.76 -24.20 -1.89
C LEU A 219 -6.56 -25.05 -1.40
N PHE A 220 -5.33 -24.56 -1.55
CA PHE A 220 -4.12 -25.29 -1.13
C PHE A 220 -3.57 -24.85 0.24
N THR A 221 -4.23 -23.96 0.96
CA THR A 221 -3.82 -23.51 2.31
C THR A 221 -4.55 -24.24 3.44
N GLU A 222 -5.37 -25.25 3.13
CA GLU A 222 -5.99 -26.17 4.11
C GLU A 222 -5.42 -27.61 3.93
N LEU A 223 -4.14 -27.79 4.27
CA LEU A 223 -3.56 -29.11 4.58
C LEU A 223 -2.55 -28.95 5.72
#